data_72005fd603cca9f8e0f403e8c01ec1b2
#
_entry.id   72005fd603cca9f8e0f403e8c01ec1b2
#
_cell.length_a   1.000
_cell.length_b   1.000
_cell.length_c   1.000
_cell.angle_alpha   90.00
_cell.angle_beta   90.00
_cell.angle_gamma   90.00
#
_symmetry.space_group_name_H-M   'P 1'
#
loop_
_entity.id
_entity.type
_entity.pdbx_description
1 polymer ?
#
loop_
_entity_poly.entity_id
_entity_poly.type
_entity_poly.pdbx_seq_one_letter_code
_entity_poly.pdbx_strand_id
1 'polypeptide(L)'
;MKTALKVASASAALFASVAMTGCGSNSSNTDASASASSAASGSVSGKVEVYAAASLRNAGTELKEAFEKENPGVEITYSFEGSSKLVQKIEQGASPDLLITADTQNMDKAAKLDEFKDAKREVIATNKLVLVTAEGNPGKINSLDDLKNSEGVVAVCKVNVPCGTLADEELKKHHIELKNATTEGNVSEVTTKVTTGNADAGFIYTTDLAAAKKDGKNLGSVDLPDVPRNEYPAALTTKGSSSDAAKKFNEWLSSDEAQKILAKYDFESPQAN
;
A
#
# COMPACT_ATOMS: atom_id res chain seq x y z
N MET A 1 48.16 22.10 9.99
CA MET A 1 49.12 21.16 10.64
C MET A 1 48.83 19.77 10.09
N LYS A 2 49.84 19.24 9.49
CA LYS A 2 49.98 17.93 8.87
C LYS A 2 49.96 16.85 9.93
N THR A 3 49.37 15.68 9.70
CA THR A 3 50.10 14.42 9.87
C THR A 3 49.37 13.28 9.14
N ALA A 4 50.05 12.76 8.16
CA ALA A 4 49.76 11.49 7.50
C ALA A 4 50.43 10.35 8.25
N LEU A 5 49.84 9.17 8.25
CA LEU A 5 50.57 7.93 8.51
C LEU A 5 50.11 6.82 7.57
N LYS A 6 51.01 6.45 6.67
CA LYS A 6 51.02 5.21 5.88
C LYS A 6 51.62 4.10 6.71
N VAL A 7 51.13 2.88 6.65
CA VAL A 7 51.98 1.66 6.64
C VAL A 7 51.30 0.58 5.79
N ALA A 8 52.06 0.09 4.83
CA ALA A 8 51.84 -1.09 4.04
C ALA A 8 52.44 -2.33 4.73
N SER A 9 51.96 -3.51 4.44
CA SER A 9 52.82 -4.66 4.12
C SER A 9 52.00 -5.89 3.76
N ALA A 10 52.38 -6.45 2.68
CA ALA A 10 52.04 -7.69 2.01
C ALA A 10 52.55 -8.93 2.79
N SER A 11 51.92 -10.07 2.56
CA SER A 11 52.61 -11.35 2.41
C SER A 11 51.72 -12.40 1.72
N ALA A 12 52.24 -12.94 0.69
CA ALA A 12 51.74 -14.08 -0.08
C ALA A 12 52.22 -15.41 0.55
N ALA A 13 51.47 -16.47 0.40
CA ALA A 13 51.95 -17.84 0.48
C ALA A 13 51.12 -18.76 -0.41
N LEU A 14 51.78 -19.36 -1.38
CA LEU A 14 51.42 -20.50 -2.24
C LEU A 14 51.44 -21.82 -1.43
N PHE A 15 50.83 -22.84 -2.02
CA PHE A 15 51.06 -24.30 -2.03
C PHE A 15 49.74 -25.04 -1.90
N ALA A 16 49.41 -26.14 -2.58
CA ALA A 16 49.96 -26.96 -3.66
C ALA A 16 48.85 -27.96 -4.03
N SER A 17 48.83 -28.35 -5.29
CA SER A 17 48.01 -29.36 -5.91
C SER A 17 48.33 -30.78 -5.46
N VAL A 18 47.27 -31.63 -5.29
CA VAL A 18 47.40 -33.10 -5.40
C VAL A 18 46.30 -33.63 -6.30
N ALA A 19 46.68 -34.18 -7.43
CA ALA A 19 45.88 -35.00 -8.30
C ALA A 19 46.05 -36.47 -7.86
N MET A 20 44.93 -37.22 -7.77
CA MET A 20 44.96 -38.67 -7.80
C MET A 20 43.87 -39.19 -8.73
N THR A 21 44.33 -39.76 -9.83
CA THR A 21 43.63 -40.64 -10.77
C THR A 21 43.39 -41.99 -10.12
N GLY A 22 42.19 -42.51 -10.26
CA GLY A 22 41.87 -43.92 -9.95
C GLY A 22 40.74 -44.40 -10.88
N CYS A 23 41.11 -45.11 -11.93
CA CYS A 23 40.21 -45.92 -12.77
C CYS A 23 39.86 -47.21 -12.03
N GLY A 24 38.61 -47.65 -12.11
CA GLY A 24 38.17 -48.96 -11.67
C GLY A 24 36.76 -49.27 -12.21
N SER A 25 36.71 -50.27 -13.07
CA SER A 25 35.59 -50.71 -13.90
C SER A 25 34.47 -51.44 -13.17
N ASN A 26 33.29 -51.31 -13.73
CA ASN A 26 32.24 -52.31 -14.01
C ASN A 26 31.46 -52.96 -12.83
N SER A 27 30.15 -52.67 -12.76
CA SER A 27 29.08 -53.69 -12.92
C SER A 27 27.70 -53.06 -12.74
N SER A 28 26.84 -53.40 -13.68
CA SER A 28 25.41 -53.17 -13.76
C SER A 28 24.63 -53.49 -12.47
N ASN A 29 23.77 -52.58 -12.04
CA ASN A 29 22.44 -52.94 -11.51
C ASN A 29 21.46 -51.78 -11.71
N THR A 30 20.39 -52.09 -12.40
CA THR A 30 19.16 -51.32 -12.54
C THR A 30 18.49 -51.24 -11.19
N ASP A 31 18.39 -49.99 -10.66
CA ASP A 31 17.38 -49.66 -9.68
C ASP A 31 16.79 -48.30 -10.00
N ALA A 32 15.48 -48.29 -10.16
CA ALA A 32 14.67 -47.14 -10.46
C ALA A 32 14.72 -46.14 -9.30
N SER A 33 15.57 -45.14 -9.40
CA SER A 33 15.54 -44.00 -8.50
C SER A 33 14.53 -43.02 -9.02
N ALA A 34 13.37 -42.99 -8.38
CA ALA A 34 12.38 -41.93 -8.53
C ALA A 34 13.09 -40.58 -8.22
N SER A 35 13.41 -39.84 -9.27
CA SER A 35 13.79 -38.43 -9.14
C SER A 35 12.59 -37.67 -8.60
N ALA A 36 12.53 -37.53 -7.29
CA ALA A 36 11.75 -36.45 -6.70
C ALA A 36 12.31 -35.12 -7.23
N SER A 37 11.68 -34.62 -8.26
CA SER A 37 11.85 -33.23 -8.71
C SER A 37 11.37 -32.34 -7.57
N SER A 38 12.23 -32.03 -6.61
CA SER A 38 12.05 -30.88 -5.77
C SER A 38 12.07 -29.67 -6.71
N ALA A 39 10.89 -29.15 -7.04
CA ALA A 39 10.76 -27.86 -7.64
C ALA A 39 11.49 -26.87 -6.71
N ALA A 40 12.72 -26.52 -7.10
CA ALA A 40 13.40 -25.40 -6.50
C ALA A 40 12.50 -24.19 -6.73
N SER A 41 11.80 -23.78 -5.69
CA SER A 41 11.10 -22.49 -5.66
C SER A 41 12.19 -21.44 -5.88
N GLY A 42 12.34 -20.97 -7.13
CA GLY A 42 13.36 -20.02 -7.49
C GLY A 42 13.22 -18.80 -6.58
N SER A 43 14.26 -18.51 -5.79
CA SER A 43 14.27 -17.32 -4.97
C SER A 43 14.21 -16.10 -5.88
N VAL A 44 13.13 -15.33 -5.78
CA VAL A 44 13.01 -14.05 -6.49
C VAL A 44 13.85 -13.01 -5.77
N SER A 45 14.39 -12.06 -6.53
CA SER A 45 15.17 -10.95 -6.00
C SER A 45 14.94 -9.70 -6.82
N GLY A 46 15.19 -8.54 -6.22
CA GLY A 46 15.10 -7.25 -6.92
C GLY A 46 14.39 -6.19 -6.09
N LYS A 47 14.35 -4.98 -6.63
CA LYS A 47 13.61 -3.86 -6.03
C LYS A 47 12.22 -3.79 -6.64
N VAL A 48 11.23 -3.50 -5.80
CA VAL A 48 9.85 -3.28 -6.21
C VAL A 48 9.41 -1.91 -5.71
N GLU A 49 9.11 -1.02 -6.64
CA GLU A 49 8.59 0.31 -6.34
C GLU A 49 7.06 0.29 -6.41
N VAL A 50 6.40 0.58 -5.29
CA VAL A 50 4.94 0.53 -5.16
C VAL A 50 4.40 1.93 -4.93
N TYR A 51 3.53 2.38 -5.82
CA TYR A 51 2.69 3.56 -5.62
C TYR A 51 1.37 3.11 -4.99
N ALA A 52 1.11 3.52 -3.76
CA ALA A 52 -0.06 3.07 -3.01
C ALA A 52 -0.85 4.24 -2.41
N ALA A 53 -2.16 4.08 -2.34
CA ALA A 53 -3.03 5.04 -1.69
C ALA A 53 -2.61 5.31 -0.23
N ALA A 54 -2.73 6.57 0.22
CA ALA A 54 -2.24 7.02 1.52
C ALA A 54 -2.82 6.22 2.70
N SER A 55 -4.07 5.77 2.61
CA SER A 55 -4.75 4.94 3.61
C SER A 55 -4.09 3.57 3.84
N LEU A 56 -3.32 3.07 2.86
CA LEU A 56 -2.55 1.82 3.00
C LEU A 56 -1.25 1.96 3.80
N ARG A 57 -0.85 3.17 4.19
CA ARG A 57 0.47 3.43 4.80
C ARG A 57 0.79 2.50 5.96
N ASN A 58 -0.14 2.34 6.89
CA ASN A 58 0.10 1.55 8.09
C ASN A 58 0.17 0.04 7.78
N ALA A 59 -0.77 -0.48 6.99
CA ALA A 59 -0.77 -1.88 6.56
C ALA A 59 0.42 -2.18 5.62
N GLY A 60 0.75 -1.24 4.72
CA GLY A 60 1.81 -1.41 3.74
C GLY A 60 3.19 -1.65 4.36
N THR A 61 3.47 -1.06 5.52
CA THR A 61 4.72 -1.31 6.23
C THR A 61 4.81 -2.78 6.68
N GLU A 62 3.75 -3.32 7.28
CA GLU A 62 3.73 -4.71 7.74
C GLU A 62 3.67 -5.70 6.55
N LEU A 63 2.92 -5.36 5.48
CA LEU A 63 2.92 -6.16 4.24
C LEU A 63 4.32 -6.27 3.63
N LYS A 64 5.07 -5.15 3.58
CA LYS A 64 6.46 -5.14 3.15
C LYS A 64 7.32 -6.07 4.00
N GLU A 65 7.30 -5.88 5.33
CA GLU A 65 8.12 -6.66 6.26
C GLU A 65 7.83 -8.16 6.17
N ALA A 66 6.56 -8.54 6.07
CA ALA A 66 6.15 -9.94 5.93
C ALA A 66 6.65 -10.54 4.61
N PHE A 67 6.42 -9.86 3.49
CA PHE A 67 6.85 -10.35 2.19
C PHE A 67 8.37 -10.44 2.05
N GLU A 68 9.12 -9.42 2.51
CA GLU A 68 10.60 -9.41 2.46
C GLU A 68 11.20 -10.49 3.36
N LYS A 69 10.56 -10.80 4.48
CA LYS A 69 10.97 -11.91 5.36
C LYS A 69 10.88 -13.27 4.65
N GLU A 70 9.83 -13.50 3.87
CA GLU A 70 9.67 -14.70 3.05
C GLU A 70 10.55 -14.69 1.79
N ASN A 71 10.91 -13.51 1.32
CA ASN A 71 11.67 -13.29 0.10
C ASN A 71 12.88 -12.37 0.36
N PRO A 72 13.94 -12.84 1.06
CA PRO A 72 15.03 -11.99 1.53
C PRO A 72 15.85 -11.28 0.43
N GLY A 73 15.65 -11.70 -0.83
CA GLY A 73 16.28 -11.04 -2.00
C GLY A 73 15.47 -9.86 -2.56
N VAL A 74 14.26 -9.60 -2.02
CA VAL A 74 13.38 -8.53 -2.51
C VAL A 74 13.44 -7.34 -1.56
N GLU A 75 13.46 -6.14 -2.14
CA GLU A 75 13.37 -4.86 -1.42
C GLU A 75 12.15 -4.08 -1.95
N ILE A 76 11.13 -3.86 -1.11
CA ILE A 76 9.93 -3.09 -1.46
C ILE A 76 10.11 -1.64 -0.99
N THR A 77 9.78 -0.70 -1.87
CA THR A 77 9.71 0.72 -1.52
C THR A 77 8.33 1.26 -1.86
N TYR A 78 7.73 2.00 -0.91
CA TYR A 78 6.42 2.61 -1.11
C TYR A 78 6.50 4.12 -1.30
N SER A 79 5.63 4.61 -2.21
CA SER A 79 5.24 6.03 -2.26
C SER A 79 3.76 6.12 -1.91
N PHE A 80 3.44 6.64 -0.71
CA PHE A 80 2.08 6.76 -0.23
C PHE A 80 1.54 8.17 -0.44
N GLU A 81 0.56 8.33 -1.33
CA GLU A 81 -0.08 9.62 -1.64
C GLU A 81 -1.58 9.42 -1.98
N GLY A 82 -2.29 10.50 -2.26
CA GLY A 82 -3.64 10.41 -2.83
C GLY A 82 -3.61 9.75 -4.21
N SER A 83 -4.55 8.85 -4.48
CA SER A 83 -4.57 8.04 -5.71
C SER A 83 -4.50 8.89 -6.99
N SER A 84 -5.20 10.02 -7.03
CA SER A 84 -5.15 10.95 -8.18
C SER A 84 -3.76 11.54 -8.41
N LYS A 85 -3.00 11.81 -7.33
CA LYS A 85 -1.64 12.33 -7.45
C LYS A 85 -0.64 11.24 -7.90
N LEU A 86 -0.85 9.99 -7.49
CA LEU A 86 -0.05 8.87 -7.97
C LEU A 86 -0.24 8.65 -9.48
N VAL A 87 -1.50 8.66 -9.94
CA VAL A 87 -1.81 8.57 -11.38
C VAL A 87 -1.18 9.74 -12.14
N GLN A 88 -1.32 10.97 -11.64
CA GLN A 88 -0.70 12.15 -12.26
C GLN A 88 0.82 12.04 -12.36
N LYS A 89 1.50 11.48 -11.35
CA LYS A 89 2.95 11.23 -11.43
C LYS A 89 3.30 10.25 -12.54
N ILE A 90 2.50 9.20 -12.73
CA ILE A 90 2.70 8.22 -13.81
C ILE A 90 2.46 8.89 -15.17
N GLU A 91 1.41 9.70 -15.31
CA GLU A 91 1.17 10.53 -16.51
C GLU A 91 2.36 11.47 -16.84
N GLN A 92 3.10 11.90 -15.81
CA GLN A 92 4.30 12.73 -15.93
C GLN A 92 5.59 11.93 -16.13
N GLY A 93 5.50 10.62 -16.33
CA GLY A 93 6.62 9.75 -16.66
C GLY A 93 7.25 9.01 -15.47
N ALA A 94 6.63 9.04 -14.27
CA ALA A 94 7.03 8.12 -13.20
C ALA A 94 6.65 6.69 -13.57
N SER A 95 7.54 5.74 -13.30
CA SER A 95 7.35 4.34 -13.69
C SER A 95 7.53 3.42 -12.46
N PRO A 96 6.55 3.35 -11.54
CA PRO A 96 6.56 2.35 -10.48
C PRO A 96 6.41 0.94 -11.07
N ASP A 97 6.59 -0.09 -10.26
CA ASP A 97 6.31 -1.47 -10.64
C ASP A 97 4.84 -1.83 -10.41
N LEU A 98 4.24 -1.31 -9.34
CA LEU A 98 2.86 -1.60 -8.92
C LEU A 98 2.14 -0.32 -8.53
N LEU A 99 0.89 -0.17 -8.96
CA LEU A 99 -0.03 0.88 -8.51
C LEU A 99 -1.18 0.25 -7.73
N ILE A 100 -1.49 0.80 -6.54
CA ILE A 100 -2.64 0.44 -5.73
C ILE A 100 -3.42 1.72 -5.42
N THR A 101 -4.63 1.85 -5.97
CA THR A 101 -5.50 3.01 -5.72
C THR A 101 -6.56 2.69 -4.66
N ALA A 102 -7.19 3.71 -4.08
CA ALA A 102 -8.29 3.56 -3.13
C ALA A 102 -9.66 3.77 -3.79
N ASP A 103 -9.73 3.68 -5.10
CA ASP A 103 -10.95 3.66 -5.89
C ASP A 103 -10.72 3.07 -7.28
N THR A 104 -11.79 2.67 -7.93
CA THR A 104 -11.78 2.19 -9.31
C THR A 104 -11.62 3.34 -10.31
N GLN A 105 -12.11 4.55 -10.01
CA GLN A 105 -12.04 5.69 -10.94
C GLN A 105 -10.59 6.10 -11.27
N ASN A 106 -9.73 6.17 -10.26
CA ASN A 106 -8.32 6.50 -10.47
C ASN A 106 -7.58 5.34 -11.15
N MET A 107 -7.92 4.10 -10.84
CA MET A 107 -7.39 2.94 -11.55
C MET A 107 -7.84 2.92 -13.02
N ASP A 108 -9.09 3.30 -13.32
CA ASP A 108 -9.60 3.43 -14.70
C ASP A 108 -8.91 4.54 -15.48
N LYS A 109 -8.48 5.62 -14.81
CA LYS A 109 -7.64 6.65 -15.44
C LYS A 109 -6.25 6.09 -15.74
N ALA A 110 -5.63 5.42 -14.77
CA ALA A 110 -4.32 4.78 -14.96
C ALA A 110 -4.33 3.76 -16.10
N ALA A 111 -5.40 2.96 -16.23
CA ALA A 111 -5.54 1.95 -17.27
C ALA A 111 -5.60 2.50 -18.71
N LYS A 112 -5.75 3.81 -18.88
CA LYS A 112 -5.69 4.47 -20.19
C LYS A 112 -4.25 4.86 -20.58
N LEU A 113 -3.30 4.72 -19.67
CA LEU A 113 -1.90 5.02 -19.90
C LEU A 113 -1.20 3.80 -20.50
N ASP A 114 -0.19 4.03 -21.33
CA ASP A 114 0.57 2.96 -21.98
C ASP A 114 1.27 2.02 -20.97
N GLU A 115 1.60 2.54 -19.78
CA GLU A 115 2.21 1.79 -18.68
C GLU A 115 1.31 0.66 -18.14
N PHE A 116 0.00 0.73 -18.39
CA PHE A 116 -0.98 -0.26 -17.93
C PHE A 116 -1.66 -1.01 -19.08
N LYS A 117 -1.10 -0.92 -20.28
CA LYS A 117 -1.59 -1.69 -21.41
C LYS A 117 -1.55 -3.19 -21.06
N ASP A 118 -2.69 -3.84 -21.22
CA ASP A 118 -2.90 -5.25 -20.88
C ASP A 118 -2.75 -5.60 -19.38
N ALA A 119 -2.69 -4.61 -18.48
CA ALA A 119 -2.61 -4.84 -17.05
C ALA A 119 -3.89 -5.50 -16.50
N LYS A 120 -3.72 -6.60 -15.76
CA LYS A 120 -4.79 -7.18 -14.95
C LYS A 120 -4.93 -6.36 -13.68
N ARG A 121 -6.18 -6.12 -13.29
CA ARG A 121 -6.52 -5.43 -12.05
C ARG A 121 -7.13 -6.42 -11.08
N GLU A 122 -6.70 -6.38 -9.84
CA GLU A 122 -7.21 -7.22 -8.78
C GLU A 122 -7.57 -6.34 -7.58
N VAL A 123 -8.78 -6.50 -7.05
CA VAL A 123 -9.16 -5.79 -5.82
C VAL A 123 -8.57 -6.55 -4.64
N ILE A 124 -7.68 -5.91 -3.90
CA ILE A 124 -6.97 -6.53 -2.76
C ILE A 124 -7.63 -6.25 -1.41
N ALA A 125 -8.46 -5.21 -1.33
CA ALA A 125 -9.14 -4.83 -0.09
C ALA A 125 -10.35 -3.94 -0.39
N THR A 126 -11.22 -3.78 0.61
CA THR A 126 -12.25 -2.72 0.64
C THR A 126 -12.16 -1.93 1.95
N ASN A 127 -12.77 -0.73 1.97
CA ASN A 127 -12.77 0.14 3.13
C ASN A 127 -14.08 0.94 3.19
N LYS A 128 -14.35 1.60 4.32
CA LYS A 128 -15.54 2.39 4.53
C LYS A 128 -15.20 3.82 4.96
N LEU A 129 -15.85 4.80 4.36
CA LEU A 129 -15.73 6.20 4.78
C LEU A 129 -16.55 6.43 6.06
N VAL A 130 -16.02 7.25 6.96
CA VAL A 130 -16.68 7.72 8.17
C VAL A 130 -16.44 9.20 8.37
N LEU A 131 -17.40 9.90 8.97
CA LEU A 131 -17.19 11.26 9.44
C LEU A 131 -16.65 11.17 10.88
N VAL A 132 -15.48 11.74 11.14
CA VAL A 132 -14.88 11.79 12.47
C VAL A 132 -14.92 13.20 13.04
N THR A 133 -14.93 13.30 14.38
CA THR A 133 -14.82 14.56 15.10
C THR A 133 -13.55 14.57 15.94
N ALA A 134 -12.97 15.75 16.11
CA ALA A 134 -11.87 15.96 17.03
C ALA A 134 -12.25 15.62 18.46
N GLU A 135 -11.26 15.39 19.30
CA GLU A 135 -11.47 15.07 20.71
C GLU A 135 -12.37 16.11 21.41
N GLY A 136 -13.37 15.61 22.14
CA GLY A 136 -14.36 16.45 22.80
C GLY A 136 -15.44 17.03 21.88
N ASN A 137 -15.41 16.72 20.58
CA ASN A 137 -16.40 17.16 19.59
C ASN A 137 -16.69 18.68 19.64
N PRO A 138 -15.70 19.55 19.43
CA PRO A 138 -15.86 21.00 19.56
C PRO A 138 -16.88 21.56 18.57
N GLY A 139 -17.01 20.94 17.39
CA GLY A 139 -18.00 21.29 16.37
C GLY A 139 -19.44 20.85 16.69
N LYS A 140 -19.65 20.09 17.78
CA LYS A 140 -20.95 19.51 18.17
C LYS A 140 -21.63 18.72 17.04
N ILE A 141 -20.85 17.94 16.32
CA ILE A 141 -21.28 17.15 15.16
C ILE A 141 -21.54 15.73 15.65
N ASN A 142 -22.81 15.32 15.74
CA ASN A 142 -23.27 14.01 16.19
C ASN A 142 -23.96 13.22 15.05
N SER A 143 -24.25 13.90 13.94
CA SER A 143 -24.82 13.34 12.72
C SER A 143 -24.26 14.05 11.50
N LEU A 144 -24.44 13.45 10.31
CA LEU A 144 -24.05 14.10 9.05
C LEU A 144 -24.82 15.42 8.85
N ASP A 145 -26.10 15.44 9.23
CA ASP A 145 -26.97 16.62 9.10
C ASP A 145 -26.54 17.82 9.96
N ASP A 146 -25.83 17.59 11.06
CA ASP A 146 -25.32 18.68 11.89
C ASP A 146 -24.32 19.57 11.12
N LEU A 147 -23.70 19.05 10.06
CA LEU A 147 -22.81 19.82 9.20
C LEU A 147 -23.51 20.98 8.49
N LYS A 148 -24.84 20.91 8.26
CA LYS A 148 -25.64 22.00 7.67
C LYS A 148 -25.57 23.30 8.47
N ASN A 149 -25.45 23.16 9.79
CA ASN A 149 -25.47 24.30 10.72
C ASN A 149 -24.15 24.50 11.45
N SER A 150 -23.17 23.61 11.26
CA SER A 150 -21.87 23.72 11.92
C SER A 150 -21.07 24.90 11.40
N GLU A 151 -20.51 25.69 12.33
CA GLU A 151 -19.50 26.70 12.06
C GLU A 151 -18.08 26.14 12.25
N GLY A 152 -17.95 24.85 12.63
CA GLY A 152 -16.68 24.19 12.82
C GLY A 152 -15.95 23.96 11.50
N VAL A 153 -14.63 23.87 11.59
CA VAL A 153 -13.78 23.56 10.43
C VAL A 153 -13.89 22.09 10.09
N VAL A 154 -14.25 21.77 8.85
CA VAL A 154 -14.35 20.39 8.35
C VAL A 154 -13.23 20.14 7.34
N ALA A 155 -12.37 19.18 7.62
CA ALA A 155 -11.34 18.76 6.69
C ALA A 155 -11.89 17.72 5.70
N VAL A 156 -11.73 17.97 4.40
CA VAL A 156 -12.13 17.07 3.32
C VAL A 156 -10.98 16.83 2.36
N CYS A 157 -10.97 15.70 1.66
CA CYS A 157 -10.08 15.50 0.54
C CYS A 157 -10.56 16.33 -0.68
N LYS A 158 -9.66 16.65 -1.62
CA LYS A 158 -10.04 17.15 -2.94
C LYS A 158 -10.98 16.16 -3.63
N VAL A 159 -11.96 16.67 -4.38
CA VAL A 159 -13.01 15.87 -5.02
C VAL A 159 -12.48 14.76 -5.94
N ASN A 160 -11.31 14.95 -6.56
CA ASN A 160 -10.69 13.93 -7.40
C ASN A 160 -9.83 12.89 -6.64
N VAL A 161 -9.78 13.00 -5.32
CA VAL A 161 -9.13 12.01 -4.43
C VAL A 161 -10.22 11.06 -3.90
N PRO A 162 -9.97 9.75 -3.74
CA PRO A 162 -11.02 8.77 -3.40
C PRO A 162 -11.90 9.17 -2.22
N CYS A 163 -11.31 9.57 -1.09
CA CYS A 163 -12.05 10.06 0.10
C CYS A 163 -12.88 11.31 -0.19
N GLY A 164 -12.39 12.19 -1.09
CA GLY A 164 -13.09 13.41 -1.47
C GLY A 164 -14.26 13.14 -2.41
N THR A 165 -14.14 12.19 -3.33
CA THR A 165 -15.24 11.76 -4.20
C THR A 165 -16.40 11.25 -3.36
N LEU A 166 -16.14 10.30 -2.43
CA LEU A 166 -17.17 9.73 -1.57
C LEU A 166 -17.81 10.77 -0.64
N ALA A 167 -16.99 11.66 -0.04
CA ALA A 167 -17.50 12.71 0.84
C ALA A 167 -18.36 13.72 0.06
N ASP A 168 -17.93 14.14 -1.13
CA ASP A 168 -18.67 15.09 -1.98
C ASP A 168 -20.01 14.53 -2.45
N GLU A 169 -20.03 13.25 -2.86
CA GLU A 169 -21.26 12.55 -3.25
C GLU A 169 -22.25 12.47 -2.08
N GLU A 170 -21.78 12.13 -0.88
CA GLU A 170 -22.63 12.02 0.30
C GLU A 170 -23.14 13.40 0.77
N LEU A 171 -22.28 14.42 0.78
CA LEU A 171 -22.68 15.79 1.11
C LEU A 171 -23.75 16.32 0.13
N LYS A 172 -23.57 16.08 -1.17
CA LYS A 172 -24.55 16.46 -2.22
C LYS A 172 -25.88 15.73 -2.07
N LYS A 173 -25.85 14.42 -1.81
CA LYS A 173 -27.04 13.59 -1.57
C LYS A 173 -27.89 14.14 -0.42
N HIS A 174 -27.23 14.64 0.65
CA HIS A 174 -27.89 15.21 1.83
C HIS A 174 -28.11 16.73 1.73
N HIS A 175 -27.80 17.38 0.60
CA HIS A 175 -27.90 18.83 0.39
C HIS A 175 -27.14 19.63 1.46
N ILE A 176 -25.91 19.20 1.75
CA ILE A 176 -25.02 19.82 2.73
C ILE A 176 -23.95 20.65 2.01
N GLU A 177 -23.89 21.92 2.34
CA GLU A 177 -22.80 22.83 1.98
C GLU A 177 -21.99 23.15 3.23
N LEU A 178 -20.70 22.82 3.21
CA LEU A 178 -19.81 23.09 4.32
C LEU A 178 -19.47 24.58 4.38
N LYS A 179 -19.77 25.25 5.49
CA LYS A 179 -19.47 26.66 5.66
C LYS A 179 -17.99 26.94 5.78
N ASN A 180 -17.27 26.11 6.52
CA ASN A 180 -15.85 26.20 6.74
C ASN A 180 -15.18 24.87 6.40
N ALA A 181 -14.57 24.76 5.22
CA ALA A 181 -13.88 23.55 4.79
C ALA A 181 -12.41 23.81 4.53
N THR A 182 -11.55 22.86 4.90
CA THR A 182 -10.18 22.78 4.38
C THR A 182 -10.07 21.58 3.44
N THR A 183 -9.28 21.74 2.37
CA THR A 183 -9.20 20.74 1.29
C THR A 183 -7.80 20.17 1.21
N GLU A 184 -7.69 18.87 1.42
CA GLU A 184 -6.44 18.15 1.59
C GLU A 184 -6.11 17.27 0.36
N GLY A 185 -4.83 16.98 0.19
CA GLY A 185 -4.35 16.17 -0.95
C GLY A 185 -4.57 14.66 -0.79
N ASN A 186 -4.80 14.18 0.42
CA ASN A 186 -5.04 12.78 0.73
C ASN A 186 -5.66 12.61 2.13
N VAL A 187 -6.11 11.40 2.45
CA VAL A 187 -6.81 11.12 3.71
C VAL A 187 -5.91 11.24 4.94
N SER A 188 -4.62 10.95 4.84
CA SER A 188 -3.70 11.10 5.97
C SER A 188 -3.53 12.57 6.40
N GLU A 189 -3.63 13.51 5.46
CA GLU A 189 -3.64 14.94 5.76
C GLU A 189 -4.93 15.35 6.48
N VAL A 190 -6.10 14.83 6.06
CA VAL A 190 -7.38 15.02 6.77
C VAL A 190 -7.28 14.47 8.18
N THR A 191 -6.82 13.23 8.35
CA THR A 191 -6.62 12.59 9.66
C THR A 191 -5.73 13.45 10.57
N THR A 192 -4.62 13.96 10.02
CA THR A 192 -3.71 14.83 10.76
C THR A 192 -4.40 16.11 11.23
N LYS A 193 -5.20 16.77 10.38
CA LYS A 193 -5.94 17.98 10.73
C LYS A 193 -6.87 17.76 11.92
N VAL A 194 -7.64 16.67 11.90
CA VAL A 194 -8.58 16.35 12.97
C VAL A 194 -7.85 15.93 14.25
N THR A 195 -6.83 15.07 14.16
CA THR A 195 -6.08 14.57 15.33
C THR A 195 -5.23 15.63 16.02
N THR A 196 -4.91 16.73 15.34
CA THR A 196 -4.17 17.86 15.90
C THR A 196 -5.05 19.06 16.30
N GLY A 197 -6.40 18.94 16.15
CA GLY A 197 -7.34 20.00 16.46
C GLY A 197 -7.34 21.18 15.47
N ASN A 198 -6.72 21.01 14.28
CA ASN A 198 -6.77 22.01 13.21
C ASN A 198 -8.02 21.90 12.33
N ALA A 199 -8.85 20.88 12.59
CA ALA A 199 -10.22 20.74 12.10
C ALA A 199 -11.09 20.09 13.19
N ASP A 200 -12.34 20.52 13.28
CA ASP A 200 -13.31 20.00 14.25
C ASP A 200 -13.87 18.65 13.82
N ALA A 201 -13.91 18.41 12.51
CA ALA A 201 -14.34 17.14 11.90
C ALA A 201 -13.64 16.88 10.58
N GLY A 202 -13.79 15.66 10.06
CA GLY A 202 -13.27 15.31 8.75
C GLY A 202 -13.76 13.96 8.27
N PHE A 203 -13.69 13.76 6.94
CA PHE A 203 -14.05 12.50 6.32
C PHE A 203 -12.79 11.65 6.12
N ILE A 204 -12.71 10.53 6.84
CA ILE A 204 -11.59 9.56 6.78
C ILE A 204 -12.12 8.14 6.63
N TYR A 205 -11.25 7.17 6.45
CA TYR A 205 -11.67 5.77 6.44
C TYR A 205 -11.65 5.14 7.83
N THR A 206 -12.39 4.04 8.00
CA THR A 206 -12.38 3.26 9.26
C THR A 206 -10.97 2.83 9.65
N THR A 207 -10.13 2.50 8.67
CA THR A 207 -8.72 2.15 8.88
C THR A 207 -7.89 3.31 9.46
N ASP A 208 -8.12 4.54 9.01
CA ASP A 208 -7.43 5.73 9.55
C ASP A 208 -7.92 6.04 10.97
N LEU A 209 -9.23 5.87 11.22
CA LEU A 209 -9.80 6.02 12.57
C LEU A 209 -9.23 5.00 13.55
N ALA A 210 -9.13 3.73 13.14
CA ALA A 210 -8.57 2.67 13.97
C ALA A 210 -7.09 2.93 14.28
N ALA A 211 -6.31 3.35 13.27
CA ALA A 211 -4.91 3.74 13.47
C ALA A 211 -4.78 4.91 14.44
N ALA A 212 -5.59 5.97 14.29
CA ALA A 212 -5.58 7.12 15.19
C ALA A 212 -5.94 6.71 16.64
N LYS A 213 -6.93 5.84 16.82
CA LYS A 213 -7.30 5.32 18.16
C LYS A 213 -6.17 4.48 18.77
N LYS A 214 -5.49 3.66 17.99
CA LYS A 214 -4.32 2.88 18.42
C LYS A 214 -3.16 3.79 18.87
N ASP A 215 -3.01 4.95 18.23
CA ASP A 215 -2.04 5.98 18.59
C ASP A 215 -2.52 6.89 19.75
N GLY A 216 -3.59 6.49 20.46
CA GLY A 216 -4.11 7.18 21.63
C GLY A 216 -4.93 8.44 21.33
N LYS A 217 -5.36 8.63 20.07
CA LYS A 217 -6.23 9.74 19.70
C LYS A 217 -7.70 9.40 19.99
N ASN A 218 -8.36 10.26 20.72
CA ASN A 218 -9.75 10.05 21.16
C ASN A 218 -10.72 10.75 20.20
N LEU A 219 -10.83 10.23 18.97
CA LEU A 219 -11.76 10.75 17.96
C LEU A 219 -13.17 10.19 18.17
N GLY A 220 -14.19 11.05 18.04
CA GLY A 220 -15.55 10.62 17.79
C GLY A 220 -15.76 10.14 16.37
N SER A 221 -16.83 9.40 16.11
CA SER A 221 -17.18 8.98 14.74
C SER A 221 -18.69 8.94 14.54
N VAL A 222 -19.10 9.32 13.35
CA VAL A 222 -20.46 9.21 12.82
C VAL A 222 -20.43 8.28 11.62
N ASP A 223 -21.19 7.21 11.67
CA ASP A 223 -21.32 6.26 10.57
C ASP A 223 -22.04 6.88 9.38
N LEU A 224 -21.62 6.48 8.19
CA LEU A 224 -22.20 6.85 6.91
C LEU A 224 -22.72 5.57 6.21
N PRO A 225 -23.89 5.04 6.63
CA PRO A 225 -24.34 3.71 6.20
C PRO A 225 -24.61 3.62 4.69
N ASP A 226 -24.97 4.72 4.07
CA ASP A 226 -25.35 4.79 2.66
C ASP A 226 -24.16 5.05 1.73
N VAL A 227 -22.97 5.34 2.27
CA VAL A 227 -21.76 5.50 1.47
C VAL A 227 -21.26 4.12 1.06
N PRO A 228 -21.07 3.89 -0.26
CA PRO A 228 -20.55 2.61 -0.74
C PRO A 228 -19.13 2.39 -0.20
N ARG A 229 -18.76 1.12 -0.07
CA ARG A 229 -17.37 0.76 0.22
C ARG A 229 -16.51 1.15 -0.97
N ASN A 230 -15.34 1.69 -0.69
CA ASN A 230 -14.33 1.87 -1.72
C ASN A 230 -13.49 0.61 -1.87
N GLU A 231 -13.11 0.32 -3.10
CA GLU A 231 -12.26 -0.80 -3.47
C GLU A 231 -10.82 -0.35 -3.64
N TYR A 232 -9.89 -1.27 -3.36
CA TYR A 232 -8.45 -1.06 -3.57
C TYR A 232 -7.95 -1.94 -4.70
N PRO A 233 -8.12 -1.53 -5.95
CA PRO A 233 -7.54 -2.24 -7.08
C PRO A 233 -6.02 -2.06 -7.13
N ALA A 234 -5.32 -3.17 -7.39
CA ALA A 234 -3.90 -3.24 -7.66
C ALA A 234 -3.66 -3.60 -9.12
N ALA A 235 -2.65 -3.02 -9.74
CA ALA A 235 -2.25 -3.31 -11.12
C ALA A 235 -0.75 -3.13 -11.31
N LEU A 236 -0.10 -4.13 -11.93
CA LEU A 236 1.28 -4.01 -12.38
C LEU A 236 1.37 -3.08 -13.59
N THR A 237 2.39 -2.25 -13.62
CA THR A 237 2.78 -1.54 -14.84
C THR A 237 3.47 -2.50 -15.83
N THR A 238 3.72 -2.05 -17.05
CA THR A 238 4.55 -2.80 -18.03
C THR A 238 5.93 -3.14 -17.45
N LYS A 239 6.55 -2.20 -16.69
CA LYS A 239 7.81 -2.43 -15.98
C LYS A 239 7.65 -3.53 -14.93
N GLY A 240 6.62 -3.42 -14.06
CA GLY A 240 6.35 -4.41 -13.02
C GLY A 240 6.02 -5.79 -13.56
N SER A 241 5.32 -5.86 -14.69
CA SER A 241 5.00 -7.12 -15.39
C SER A 241 6.24 -7.85 -15.94
N SER A 242 7.36 -7.15 -16.07
CA SER A 242 8.64 -7.71 -16.45
C SER A 242 9.52 -8.10 -15.25
N SER A 243 9.11 -7.79 -14.02
CA SER A 243 9.79 -8.09 -12.77
C SER A 243 9.17 -9.28 -12.06
N ASP A 244 9.91 -10.37 -11.87
CA ASP A 244 9.41 -11.53 -11.14
C ASP A 244 9.14 -11.21 -9.67
N ALA A 245 9.91 -10.32 -9.06
CA ALA A 245 9.68 -9.84 -7.70
C ALA A 245 8.35 -9.06 -7.58
N ALA A 246 8.08 -8.16 -8.54
CA ALA A 246 6.84 -7.39 -8.54
C ALA A 246 5.60 -8.26 -8.80
N LYS A 247 5.69 -9.22 -9.74
CA LYS A 247 4.63 -10.20 -10.00
C LYS A 247 4.32 -11.01 -8.74
N LYS A 248 5.35 -11.56 -8.10
CA LYS A 248 5.18 -12.36 -6.90
C LYS A 248 4.60 -11.54 -5.75
N PHE A 249 5.02 -10.28 -5.58
CA PHE A 249 4.44 -9.41 -4.58
C PHE A 249 2.97 -9.10 -4.85
N ASN A 250 2.62 -8.76 -6.11
CA ASN A 250 1.24 -8.50 -6.49
C ASN A 250 0.33 -9.72 -6.24
N GLU A 251 0.76 -10.91 -6.61
CA GLU A 251 0.04 -12.16 -6.34
C GLU A 251 -0.10 -12.42 -4.82
N TRP A 252 0.98 -12.18 -4.06
CA TRP A 252 0.99 -12.39 -2.61
C TRP A 252 0.01 -11.48 -1.87
N LEU A 253 -0.31 -10.28 -2.39
CA LEU A 253 -1.29 -9.37 -1.77
C LEU A 253 -2.68 -10.00 -1.61
N SER A 254 -3.03 -11.01 -2.41
CA SER A 254 -4.27 -11.78 -2.31
C SER A 254 -4.15 -13.05 -1.45
N SER A 255 -2.97 -13.34 -0.88
CA SER A 255 -2.75 -14.49 0.00
C SER A 255 -3.45 -14.33 1.35
N ASP A 256 -3.71 -15.47 2.02
CA ASP A 256 -4.27 -15.48 3.37
C ASP A 256 -3.44 -14.67 4.38
N GLU A 257 -2.11 -14.63 4.22
CA GLU A 257 -1.22 -13.88 5.09
C GLU A 257 -1.38 -12.38 4.87
N ALA A 258 -1.33 -11.91 3.63
CA ALA A 258 -1.55 -10.51 3.31
C ALA A 258 -2.95 -10.05 3.74
N GLN A 259 -3.98 -10.88 3.51
CA GLN A 259 -5.36 -10.58 3.92
C GLN A 259 -5.51 -10.51 5.45
N LYS A 260 -4.81 -11.35 6.22
CA LYS A 260 -4.76 -11.22 7.70
C LYS A 260 -4.09 -9.93 8.14
N ILE A 261 -3.03 -9.51 7.46
CA ILE A 261 -2.37 -8.24 7.75
C ILE A 261 -3.32 -7.08 7.45
N LEU A 262 -3.96 -7.07 6.28
CA LEU A 262 -4.94 -6.04 5.91
C LEU A 262 -6.08 -5.96 6.94
N ALA A 263 -6.64 -7.10 7.34
CA ALA A 263 -7.71 -7.17 8.35
C ALA A 263 -7.28 -6.64 9.74
N LYS A 264 -6.01 -6.82 10.13
CA LYS A 264 -5.45 -6.26 11.37
C LYS A 264 -5.47 -4.72 11.39
N TYR A 265 -5.50 -4.10 10.22
CA TYR A 265 -5.62 -2.66 10.03
C TYR A 265 -7.03 -2.23 9.61
N ASP A 266 -8.04 -3.06 9.89
CA ASP A 266 -9.46 -2.82 9.61
C ASP A 266 -9.83 -2.64 8.13
N PHE A 267 -8.97 -3.13 7.22
CA PHE A 267 -9.40 -3.37 5.85
C PHE A 267 -10.28 -4.62 5.82
N GLU A 268 -11.27 -4.60 4.94
CA GLU A 268 -12.10 -5.77 4.70
C GLU A 268 -11.65 -6.47 3.42
N SER A 269 -11.75 -7.80 3.42
CA SER A 269 -11.46 -8.59 2.22
C SER A 269 -12.41 -8.20 1.08
N PRO A 270 -11.96 -8.26 -0.18
CA PRO A 270 -12.86 -8.12 -1.31
C PRO A 270 -14.02 -9.11 -1.15
N GLN A 271 -15.26 -8.65 -1.26
CA GLN A 271 -16.40 -9.57 -1.22
C GLN A 271 -16.30 -10.47 -2.46
N ALA A 272 -16.33 -11.77 -2.25
CA ALA A 272 -16.57 -12.71 -3.34
C ALA A 272 -17.97 -12.42 -3.88
N ASN A 273 -18.05 -11.96 -5.13
CA ASN A 273 -19.31 -11.82 -5.84
C ASN A 273 -19.95 -13.16 -6.12
#